data_167b0d479f4819f30a1c3e55e6f2e053
#
_entry.id   167b0d479f4819f30a1c3e55e6f2e053
#
_cell.length_a   1.000
_cell.length_b   1.000
_cell.length_c   1.000
_cell.angle_alpha   90.00
_cell.angle_beta   90.00
_cell.angle_gamma   90.00
#
_symmetry.space_group_name_H-M   'P 1'
#
loop_
_entity.id
_entity.type
_entity.pdbx_description
1 polymer ?
#
loop_
_entity_poly.entity_id
_entity_poly.type
_entity_poly.pdbx_seq_one_letter_code
_entity_poly.pdbx_strand_id
1 'polypeptide(L)'
;MGLTDYLGKKRRLMIVKEVEFGVYLGNKDDKVLLPKKQVPKDVEVGDPVEVFLYKDSSDRLIATTQEPKITLDELAVLKVADTGRIGAFLDWGLEKDLLLPFKEQTAKVKKGDEVLVALYVDKIGRAS
;
A
#
# COMPACT_ATOMS: atom_id res chain seq x y z
N MET A 1 20.64 1.67 -0.98
CA MET A 1 19.31 1.50 -0.39
C MET A 1 18.26 1.67 -1.44
N GLY A 2 17.36 0.71 -1.56
CA GLY A 2 16.29 0.75 -2.56
C GLY A 2 14.99 1.24 -1.98
N LEU A 3 14.04 1.58 -2.86
CA LEU A 3 12.70 2.01 -2.44
C LEU A 3 11.95 0.91 -1.68
N THR A 4 12.29 -0.36 -1.89
CA THR A 4 11.70 -1.47 -1.13
C THR A 4 11.95 -1.37 0.38
N ASP A 5 12.97 -0.64 0.80
CA ASP A 5 13.24 -0.41 2.22
C ASP A 5 12.17 0.46 2.88
N TYR A 6 11.35 1.14 2.08
CA TYR A 6 10.26 1.99 2.55
C TYR A 6 8.90 1.37 2.39
N LEU A 7 8.83 0.08 2.08
CA LEU A 7 7.57 -0.65 1.96
C LEU A 7 6.76 -0.51 3.26
N GLY A 8 5.50 -0.11 3.13
CA GLY A 8 4.63 0.12 4.28
C GLY A 8 4.82 1.48 4.96
N LYS A 9 5.55 2.38 4.33
CA LYS A 9 5.86 3.71 4.86
C LYS A 9 5.50 4.81 3.89
N LYS A 10 5.27 6.01 4.43
CA LYS A 10 5.10 7.22 3.61
C LYS A 10 6.46 7.80 3.28
N ARG A 11 6.61 8.29 2.06
CA ARG A 11 7.83 8.96 1.61
C ARG A 11 7.49 10.08 0.65
N ARG A 12 8.29 11.15 0.71
CA ARG A 12 8.24 12.21 -0.29
C ARG A 12 9.27 11.89 -1.35
N LEU A 13 8.80 11.65 -2.57
CA LEU A 13 9.65 11.26 -3.69
C LEU A 13 9.44 12.24 -4.84
N MET A 14 10.50 12.41 -5.64
CA MET A 14 10.46 13.31 -6.79
C MET A 14 9.94 12.58 -8.02
N ILE A 15 9.12 13.26 -8.83
CA ILE A 15 8.69 12.75 -10.12
C ILE A 15 9.89 12.80 -11.06
N VAL A 16 10.30 11.65 -11.59
CA VAL A 16 11.45 11.58 -12.49
C VAL A 16 11.08 11.32 -13.94
N LYS A 17 9.85 10.82 -14.18
CA LYS A 17 9.40 10.53 -15.54
C LYS A 17 7.88 10.48 -15.57
N GLU A 18 7.31 11.04 -16.65
CA GLU A 18 5.88 10.92 -16.92
C GLU A 18 5.67 9.87 -18.01
N VAL A 19 4.69 9.01 -17.84
CA VAL A 19 4.30 7.99 -18.82
C VAL A 19 2.78 8.01 -18.98
N GLU A 20 2.27 7.29 -19.97
CA GLU A 20 0.85 7.29 -20.29
C GLU A 20 -0.03 6.84 -19.10
N PHE A 21 0.44 5.87 -18.34
CA PHE A 21 -0.33 5.27 -17.24
C PHE A 21 0.00 5.83 -15.87
N GLY A 22 0.79 6.90 -15.78
CA GLY A 22 1.11 7.53 -14.52
C GLY A 22 2.45 8.25 -14.53
N VAL A 23 3.08 8.32 -13.36
CA VAL A 23 4.43 8.91 -13.23
C VAL A 23 5.31 7.98 -12.43
N TYR A 24 6.61 8.02 -12.70
CA TYR A 24 7.60 7.32 -11.88
C TYR A 24 8.21 8.28 -10.88
N LEU A 25 8.31 7.83 -9.64
CA LEU A 25 8.87 8.58 -8.52
C LEU A 25 10.14 7.93 -8.04
N GLY A 26 11.09 8.73 -7.56
CA GLY A 26 12.32 8.22 -6.99
C GLY A 26 13.53 8.87 -7.61
N ASN A 27 14.39 8.05 -8.21
CA ASN A 27 15.56 8.53 -8.91
C ASN A 27 15.77 7.71 -10.19
N LYS A 28 16.85 8.00 -10.89
CA LYS A 28 17.15 7.37 -12.18
C LYS A 28 17.29 5.85 -12.10
N ASP A 29 17.88 5.37 -11.01
CA ASP A 29 18.23 3.96 -10.86
C ASP A 29 17.18 3.17 -10.08
N ASP A 30 16.39 3.83 -9.24
CA ASP A 30 15.38 3.17 -8.41
C ASP A 30 14.13 4.03 -8.37
N LYS A 31 13.08 3.56 -9.00
CA LYS A 31 11.85 4.31 -9.15
C LYS A 31 10.63 3.41 -8.97
N VAL A 32 9.52 4.03 -8.59
CA VAL A 32 8.26 3.34 -8.35
C VAL A 32 7.16 4.06 -9.14
N LEU A 33 6.20 3.29 -9.64
CA LEU A 33 5.07 3.86 -10.38
C LEU A 33 4.03 4.42 -9.43
N LEU A 34 3.57 5.64 -9.72
CA LEU A 34 2.36 6.22 -9.14
C LEU A 34 1.31 6.22 -10.26
N PRO A 35 0.25 5.40 -10.16
CA PRO A 35 -0.76 5.31 -11.21
C PRO A 35 -1.44 6.67 -11.48
N LYS A 36 -1.84 6.88 -12.72
CA LYS A 36 -2.38 8.15 -13.19
C LYS A 36 -3.50 8.71 -12.30
N LYS A 37 -4.42 7.88 -11.87
CA LYS A 37 -5.54 8.32 -11.03
C LYS A 37 -5.11 8.75 -9.62
N GLN A 38 -3.89 8.42 -9.21
CA GLN A 38 -3.33 8.80 -7.92
C GLN A 38 -2.44 10.04 -8.02
N VAL A 39 -2.15 10.50 -9.24
CA VAL A 39 -1.28 11.66 -9.45
C VAL A 39 -2.04 12.94 -9.12
N PRO A 40 -1.50 13.79 -8.22
CA PRO A 40 -2.14 15.08 -7.93
C PRO A 40 -2.20 15.95 -9.16
N LYS A 41 -3.14 16.88 -9.18
CA LYS A 41 -3.21 17.88 -10.23
C LYS A 41 -2.06 18.87 -10.05
N ASP A 42 -1.65 19.49 -11.13
CA ASP A 42 -0.66 20.58 -11.11
C ASP A 42 0.74 20.15 -10.67
N VAL A 43 1.10 18.88 -10.85
CA VAL A 43 2.47 18.41 -10.63
C VAL A 43 3.11 18.02 -11.96
N GLU A 44 4.42 18.14 -12.01
CA GLU A 44 5.21 17.81 -13.19
C GLU A 44 6.55 17.20 -12.81
N VAL A 45 7.29 16.73 -13.79
CA VAL A 45 8.62 16.15 -13.56
C VAL A 45 9.48 17.15 -12.78
N GLY A 46 10.11 16.68 -11.71
CA GLY A 46 10.89 17.49 -10.80
C GLY A 46 10.16 17.89 -9.52
N ASP A 47 8.85 17.72 -9.48
CA ASP A 47 8.07 18.05 -8.29
C ASP A 47 8.08 16.89 -7.28
N PRO A 48 8.08 17.19 -5.98
CA PRO A 48 7.95 16.16 -4.96
C PRO A 48 6.49 15.76 -4.75
N VAL A 49 6.26 14.49 -4.43
CA VAL A 49 4.94 13.97 -4.09
C VAL A 49 5.09 13.07 -2.87
N GLU A 50 4.23 13.27 -1.87
CA GLU A 50 4.21 12.38 -0.72
C GLU A 50 3.34 11.17 -1.04
N VAL A 51 3.91 9.98 -0.90
CA VAL A 51 3.23 8.72 -1.26
C VAL A 51 3.45 7.68 -0.18
N PHE A 52 2.56 6.69 -0.18
CA PHE A 52 2.69 5.48 0.61
C PHE A 52 3.10 4.35 -0.33
N LEU A 53 4.08 3.56 0.07
CA LEU A 53 4.60 2.46 -0.76
C LEU A 53 4.05 1.13 -0.27
N TYR A 54 3.51 0.36 -1.20
CA TYR A 54 2.97 -0.98 -0.91
C TYR A 54 3.14 -1.86 -2.14
N LYS A 55 2.71 -3.10 -2.05
CA LYS A 55 2.79 -4.03 -3.18
C LYS A 55 1.41 -4.23 -3.80
N ASP A 56 1.35 -4.23 -5.12
CA ASP A 56 0.11 -4.49 -5.85
C ASP A 56 -0.20 -5.99 -5.90
N SER A 57 -1.27 -6.36 -6.58
CA SER A 57 -1.70 -7.75 -6.68
C SER A 57 -0.72 -8.65 -7.44
N SER A 58 0.20 -8.05 -8.19
CA SER A 58 1.27 -8.77 -8.90
C SER A 58 2.58 -8.79 -8.10
N ASP A 59 2.52 -8.44 -6.82
CA ASP A 59 3.67 -8.40 -5.91
C ASP A 59 4.73 -7.39 -6.34
N ARG A 60 4.34 -6.34 -7.06
CA ARG A 60 5.23 -5.26 -7.48
C ARG A 60 5.08 -4.06 -6.55
N LEU A 61 6.21 -3.41 -6.26
CA LEU A 61 6.19 -2.18 -5.49
C LEU A 61 5.43 -1.10 -6.26
N ILE A 62 4.52 -0.41 -5.59
CA ILE A 62 3.70 0.64 -6.18
C ILE A 62 3.47 1.75 -5.16
N ALA A 63 3.20 2.95 -5.64
CA ALA A 63 2.95 4.12 -4.80
C ALA A 63 1.48 4.54 -4.89
N THR A 64 1.00 5.17 -3.83
CA THR A 64 -0.33 5.78 -3.81
C THR A 64 -0.30 7.08 -3.03
N THR A 65 -1.13 8.04 -3.44
CA THR A 65 -1.36 9.28 -2.69
C THR A 65 -2.53 9.12 -1.72
N GLN A 66 -3.24 7.99 -1.75
CA GLN A 66 -4.29 7.69 -0.79
C GLN A 66 -3.71 7.51 0.60
N GLU A 67 -4.48 7.89 1.62
CA GLU A 67 -4.05 7.80 3.00
C GLU A 67 -4.43 6.42 3.56
N PRO A 68 -3.47 5.56 3.90
CA PRO A 68 -3.81 4.27 4.51
C PRO A 68 -4.32 4.48 5.93
N LYS A 69 -5.19 3.60 6.38
CA LYS A 69 -5.70 3.61 7.76
C LYS A 69 -4.68 3.07 8.77
N ILE A 70 -3.61 2.46 8.28
CA ILE A 70 -2.55 1.88 9.10
C ILE A 70 -1.23 1.95 8.31
N THR A 71 -0.14 2.24 9.01
CA THR A 71 1.21 2.19 8.44
C THR A 71 2.05 1.17 9.20
N LEU A 72 3.28 0.95 8.71
CA LEU A 72 4.16 -0.07 9.26
C LEU A 72 4.38 0.13 10.76
N ASP A 73 4.29 -0.97 11.51
CA ASP A 73 4.46 -1.03 12.97
C ASP A 73 3.38 -0.31 13.77
N GLU A 74 2.28 0.09 13.12
CA GLU A 74 1.13 0.66 13.81
C GLU A 74 0.07 -0.40 14.08
N LEU A 75 -0.79 -0.12 15.06
CA LEU A 75 -2.00 -0.90 15.32
C LEU A 75 -3.21 -0.09 14.90
N ALA A 76 -4.18 -0.76 14.31
CA ALA A 76 -5.44 -0.13 13.94
C ALA A 76 -6.57 -1.16 13.91
N VAL A 77 -7.79 -0.68 14.10
CA VAL A 77 -8.98 -1.50 13.90
C VAL A 77 -9.43 -1.31 12.46
N LEU A 78 -9.47 -2.40 11.70
CA LEU A 78 -9.86 -2.39 10.30
C LEU A 78 -11.09 -3.27 10.11
N LYS A 79 -11.91 -2.90 9.13
CA LYS A 79 -13.13 -3.63 8.79
C LYS A 79 -12.83 -4.71 7.77
N VAL A 80 -13.42 -5.88 7.96
CA VAL A 80 -13.32 -6.98 7.00
C VAL A 80 -14.21 -6.64 5.80
N ALA A 81 -13.59 -6.39 4.66
CA ALA A 81 -14.30 -6.07 3.41
C ALA A 81 -14.83 -7.34 2.75
N ASP A 82 -14.08 -8.44 2.85
CA ASP A 82 -14.47 -9.73 2.26
C ASP A 82 -13.62 -10.84 2.85
N THR A 83 -14.01 -12.09 2.58
CA THR A 83 -13.23 -13.27 2.96
C THR A 83 -13.04 -14.17 1.75
N GLY A 84 -11.95 -14.90 1.74
CA GLY A 84 -11.62 -15.79 0.63
C GLY A 84 -10.85 -17.02 1.11
N ARG A 85 -10.30 -17.74 0.15
CA ARG A 85 -9.59 -19.01 0.44
C ARG A 85 -8.33 -18.84 1.24
N ILE A 86 -7.68 -17.68 1.15
CA ILE A 86 -6.37 -17.45 1.77
C ILE A 86 -6.47 -16.63 3.05
N GLY A 87 -7.63 -16.07 3.35
CA GLY A 87 -7.81 -15.26 4.54
C GLY A 87 -8.90 -14.22 4.38
N ALA A 88 -8.85 -13.20 5.22
CA ALA A 88 -9.76 -12.07 5.16
C ALA A 88 -9.08 -10.90 4.45
N PHE A 89 -9.89 -10.10 3.76
CA PHE A 89 -9.43 -8.89 3.10
C PHE A 89 -9.96 -7.69 3.88
N LEU A 90 -9.05 -6.84 4.33
CA LEU A 90 -9.35 -5.73 5.22
C LEU A 90 -9.31 -4.42 4.45
N ASP A 91 -10.28 -3.55 4.72
CA ASP A 91 -10.30 -2.20 4.15
C ASP A 91 -9.33 -1.33 4.94
N TRP A 92 -8.23 -0.94 4.31
CA TRP A 92 -7.23 -0.05 4.91
C TRP A 92 -7.09 1.28 4.18
N GLY A 93 -8.07 1.60 3.33
CA GLY A 93 -8.12 2.90 2.66
C GLY A 93 -7.49 2.93 1.28
N LEU A 94 -6.89 1.84 0.83
CA LEU A 94 -6.25 1.74 -0.48
C LEU A 94 -7.09 0.90 -1.43
N GLU A 95 -6.79 0.96 -2.71
CA GLU A 95 -7.53 0.19 -3.72
C GLU A 95 -7.42 -1.32 -3.53
N LYS A 96 -6.25 -1.77 -3.15
CA LYS A 96 -6.02 -3.18 -2.84
C LYS A 96 -6.22 -3.40 -1.35
N ASP A 97 -7.12 -4.31 -0.99
CA ASP A 97 -7.37 -4.65 0.41
C ASP A 97 -6.15 -5.30 1.04
N LEU A 98 -6.02 -5.13 2.36
CA LEU A 98 -4.93 -5.73 3.13
C LEU A 98 -5.30 -7.15 3.50
N LEU A 99 -4.43 -8.12 3.21
CA LEU A 99 -4.68 -9.52 3.51
C LEU A 99 -4.38 -9.84 4.98
N LEU A 100 -5.32 -10.51 5.65
CA LEU A 100 -5.13 -11.12 6.96
C LEU A 100 -5.22 -12.63 6.77
N PRO A 101 -4.08 -13.35 6.64
CA PRO A 101 -4.09 -14.79 6.40
C PRO A 101 -4.74 -15.55 7.56
N PHE A 102 -5.31 -16.72 7.27
CA PHE A 102 -5.94 -17.54 8.31
C PHE A 102 -5.02 -17.87 9.48
N LYS A 103 -3.73 -18.10 9.21
CA LYS A 103 -2.76 -18.41 10.27
C LYS A 103 -2.55 -17.26 11.26
N GLU A 104 -2.89 -16.03 10.87
CA GLU A 104 -2.75 -14.85 11.71
C GLU A 104 -4.04 -14.50 12.45
N GLN A 105 -5.12 -15.22 12.20
CA GLN A 105 -6.40 -14.97 12.83
C GLN A 105 -6.52 -15.77 14.12
N THR A 106 -6.92 -15.11 15.20
CA THR A 106 -7.16 -15.78 16.48
C THR A 106 -8.56 -16.39 16.52
N ALA A 107 -9.46 -15.90 15.69
CA ALA A 107 -10.80 -16.40 15.54
C ALA A 107 -11.25 -16.20 14.11
N LYS A 108 -12.20 -17.01 13.65
CA LYS A 108 -12.75 -16.89 12.32
C LYS A 108 -13.54 -15.58 12.21
N VAL A 109 -13.25 -14.80 11.18
CA VAL A 109 -13.92 -13.53 10.93
C VAL A 109 -14.80 -13.61 9.69
N LYS A 110 -15.75 -12.69 9.59
CA LYS A 110 -16.66 -12.61 8.45
C LYS A 110 -16.75 -11.17 7.97
N LYS A 111 -17.28 -10.99 6.77
CA LYS A 111 -17.49 -9.68 6.18
C LYS A 111 -18.27 -8.76 7.13
N GLY A 112 -17.77 -7.55 7.34
CA GLY A 112 -18.36 -6.57 8.24
C GLY A 112 -17.78 -6.57 9.65
N ASP A 113 -17.02 -7.59 10.04
CA ASP A 113 -16.36 -7.62 11.33
C ASP A 113 -15.25 -6.58 11.40
N GLU A 114 -14.96 -6.11 12.60
CA GLU A 114 -13.83 -5.23 12.85
C GLU A 114 -12.74 -6.01 13.58
N VAL A 115 -11.49 -5.82 13.16
CA VAL A 115 -10.36 -6.55 13.76
C VAL A 115 -9.24 -5.57 14.08
N LEU A 116 -8.57 -5.80 15.22
CA LEU A 116 -7.37 -5.07 15.60
C LEU A 116 -6.16 -5.77 14.98
N VAL A 117 -5.40 -5.06 14.17
CA VAL A 117 -4.26 -5.63 13.46
C VAL A 117 -3.06 -4.71 13.50
N ALA A 118 -1.89 -5.28 13.28
CA ALA A 118 -0.65 -4.56 13.05
C ALA A 118 -0.21 -4.80 11.61
N LEU A 119 0.34 -3.78 10.98
CA LEU A 119 0.92 -3.93 9.64
C LEU A 119 2.39 -4.31 9.80
N TYR A 120 2.79 -5.39 9.15
CA TYR A 120 4.19 -5.78 9.10
C TYR A 120 4.58 -6.10 7.66
N VAL A 121 5.88 -6.03 7.39
CA VAL A 121 6.40 -6.32 6.06
C VAL A 121 6.69 -7.80 5.94
N ASP A 122 6.08 -8.41 4.94
CA ASP A 122 6.48 -9.70 4.42
C ASP A 122 6.44 -9.60 2.90
N LYS A 123 6.51 -10.72 2.21
CA LYS A 123 6.59 -10.73 0.75
C LYS A 123 5.40 -10.05 0.07
N ILE A 124 4.24 -9.97 0.72
CA ILE A 124 3.02 -9.46 0.10
C ILE A 124 2.29 -8.41 0.95
N GLY A 125 2.99 -7.82 1.94
CA GLY A 125 2.39 -6.77 2.76
C GLY A 125 1.16 -7.26 3.51
N ARG A 126 1.35 -8.17 4.45
CA ARG A 126 0.26 -8.75 5.25
C ARG A 126 0.12 -8.06 6.59
N ALA A 127 -1.03 -8.27 7.21
CA ALA A 127 -1.31 -7.81 8.57
C ALA A 127 -1.49 -8.99 9.53
N SER A 128 -1.36 -8.72 10.80
CA SER A 128 -1.70 -9.69 11.84
C SER A 128 -2.39 -9.04 13.03
#